data_37c051617ada2b7593f8617a31d86483
#
_entry.id   37c051617ada2b7593f8617a31d86483
#
_cell.length_a   1.000
_cell.length_b   1.000
_cell.length_c   1.000
_cell.angle_alpha   90.00
_cell.angle_beta   90.00
_cell.angle_gamma   90.00
#
_symmetry.space_group_name_H-M   'P 1'
#
loop_
_entity.id
_entity.type
_entity.pdbx_description
1 polymer ?
#
loop_
_entity_poly.entity_id
_entity_poly.type
_entity_poly.pdbx_seq_one_letter_code
_entity_poly.pdbx_strand_id
1 'polypeptide(L)'
;MKMTSFASSATQDLMRLASIPHRSALSPFRCSSQIPRPQLSFSSSVQGFTSRIAIERKGRSSIPQAAAVRQLEGSLNRTEGLRFAVVVARFNEIVTKPLLEGALDTFRKYSVKEENVDVVWVPGSFEIGVVAQSLGKSQKYHAILCIGAVIKGDTSHYDAVVNSAASGVLSAGVNSGVPCIFGVLTCDNMDQALNRAGGKSGNKGSECALTAIEMASLFEQHLK
;
A
#
# COMPACT_ATOMS: atom_id res chain seq x y z
N MET A 1 3.36 -68.69 10.77
CA MET A 1 4.11 -69.39 9.69
C MET A 1 4.61 -68.32 8.73
N LYS A 2 5.95 -68.24 8.66
CA LYS A 2 6.84 -67.55 7.71
C LYS A 2 6.73 -66.00 7.56
N MET A 3 7.68 -65.36 8.24
CA MET A 3 8.35 -64.11 7.85
C MET A 3 8.94 -64.21 6.45
N THR A 4 8.94 -63.12 5.67
CA THR A 4 10.00 -62.83 4.71
C THR A 4 10.33 -61.34 4.80
N SER A 5 11.50 -61.13 5.36
CA SER A 5 12.35 -59.93 5.29
C SER A 5 12.84 -59.69 3.86
N PHE A 6 12.83 -58.46 3.40
CA PHE A 6 13.79 -57.99 2.40
C PHE A 6 14.43 -56.69 2.87
N ALA A 7 15.70 -56.83 3.17
CA ALA A 7 16.62 -55.74 3.44
C ALA A 7 17.40 -55.42 2.17
N SER A 8 17.94 -54.21 2.14
CA SER A 8 19.15 -53.76 1.46
C SER A 8 19.06 -53.28 0.03
N SER A 9 19.35 -52.01 -0.19
CA SER A 9 20.66 -51.68 -0.75
C SER A 9 20.87 -50.14 -0.69
N ALA A 10 21.92 -49.77 0.02
CA ALA A 10 22.53 -48.44 0.01
C ALA A 10 23.24 -48.20 -1.32
N THR A 11 23.16 -47.01 -1.83
CA THR A 11 24.23 -46.45 -2.66
C THR A 11 24.46 -45.00 -2.29
N GLN A 12 25.61 -44.76 -1.65
CA GLN A 12 26.28 -43.47 -1.50
C GLN A 12 26.76 -43.04 -2.88
N ASP A 13 26.51 -41.81 -3.26
CA ASP A 13 27.32 -41.11 -4.24
C ASP A 13 27.48 -39.64 -3.83
N LEU A 14 28.65 -39.40 -3.26
CA LEU A 14 29.65 -38.40 -3.61
C LEU A 14 29.22 -36.93 -3.77
N MET A 15 29.60 -36.24 -2.72
CA MET A 15 29.94 -34.79 -2.74
C MET A 15 30.78 -34.42 -3.99
N ARG A 16 30.32 -33.42 -4.71
CA ARG A 16 31.21 -32.54 -5.48
C ARG A 16 30.95 -31.10 -5.06
N LEU A 17 31.86 -30.61 -4.26
CA LEU A 17 32.13 -29.21 -4.03
C LEU A 17 32.55 -28.57 -5.38
N ALA A 18 31.76 -27.64 -5.86
CA ALA A 18 32.19 -26.67 -6.85
C ALA A 18 32.31 -25.30 -6.15
N SER A 19 33.53 -24.95 -5.88
CA SER A 19 33.96 -23.62 -5.42
C SER A 19 33.70 -22.57 -6.50
N ILE A 20 32.92 -21.55 -6.16
CA ILE A 20 32.74 -20.34 -6.96
C ILE A 20 33.69 -19.27 -6.40
N PRO A 21 34.53 -18.62 -7.22
CA PRO A 21 35.48 -17.64 -6.74
C PRO A 21 34.79 -16.31 -6.41
N HIS A 22 35.10 -15.77 -5.23
CA HIS A 22 34.88 -14.40 -4.83
C HIS A 22 35.48 -13.44 -5.88
N ARG A 23 34.68 -12.59 -6.46
CA ARG A 23 35.17 -11.39 -7.16
C ARG A 23 34.91 -10.17 -6.30
N SER A 24 36.02 -9.58 -5.98
CA SER A 24 36.24 -8.37 -5.21
C SER A 24 35.65 -7.11 -5.85
N ALA A 25 35.23 -6.20 -4.97
CA ALA A 25 35.38 -4.76 -5.05
C ALA A 25 34.90 -4.03 -6.31
N LEU A 26 33.75 -3.40 -6.19
CA LEU A 26 33.40 -2.23 -6.97
C LEU A 26 33.71 -0.97 -6.14
N SER A 27 34.65 -0.19 -6.64
CA SER A 27 35.06 1.13 -6.14
C SER A 27 33.92 2.15 -6.30
N PRO A 28 33.83 3.18 -5.43
CA PRO A 28 32.83 4.22 -5.55
C PRO A 28 33.17 5.19 -6.70
N PHE A 29 32.29 5.34 -7.64
CA PHE A 29 32.34 6.38 -8.65
C PHE A 29 32.19 7.76 -7.98
N ARG A 30 33.28 8.52 -7.90
CA ARG A 30 33.28 9.96 -7.64
C ARG A 30 32.79 10.68 -8.90
N CYS A 31 31.57 11.16 -8.88
CA CYS A 31 31.11 12.12 -9.88
C CYS A 31 31.52 13.53 -9.41
N SER A 32 32.59 14.06 -10.02
CA SER A 32 33.04 15.44 -9.88
C SER A 32 32.61 16.16 -11.15
N SER A 33 31.45 16.82 -11.13
CA SER A 33 31.08 17.79 -12.17
C SER A 33 31.15 19.20 -11.57
N GLN A 34 32.30 19.84 -11.73
CA GLN A 34 32.43 21.28 -11.56
C GLN A 34 31.84 21.97 -12.79
N ILE A 35 30.72 22.66 -12.61
CA ILE A 35 30.15 23.59 -13.59
C ILE A 35 30.85 24.94 -13.38
N PRO A 36 31.53 25.52 -14.38
CA PRO A 36 32.12 26.84 -14.25
C PRO A 36 31.00 27.91 -14.27
N ARG A 37 31.00 28.75 -13.24
CA ARG A 37 30.16 29.97 -13.20
C ARG A 37 30.80 31.05 -14.08
N PRO A 38 30.07 31.66 -15.02
CA PRO A 38 30.57 32.85 -15.71
C PRO A 38 30.54 34.05 -14.75
N GLN A 39 31.70 34.66 -14.52
CA GLN A 39 31.80 35.95 -13.86
C GLN A 39 31.47 37.04 -14.86
N LEU A 40 30.40 37.76 -14.63
CA LEU A 40 30.10 39.01 -15.33
C LEU A 40 30.73 40.16 -14.55
N SER A 41 31.81 40.69 -15.06
CA SER A 41 32.40 41.96 -14.59
C SER A 41 31.65 43.13 -15.20
N PHE A 42 31.03 43.95 -14.37
CA PHE A 42 30.44 45.22 -14.78
C PHE A 42 31.53 46.31 -14.69
N SER A 43 31.95 46.89 -15.81
CA SER A 43 32.66 48.16 -15.84
C SER A 43 31.68 49.27 -16.20
N SER A 44 31.55 50.23 -15.30
CA SER A 44 30.78 51.44 -15.47
C SER A 44 31.57 52.46 -16.25
N SER A 45 31.06 52.91 -17.40
CA SER A 45 31.44 54.20 -17.99
C SER A 45 30.16 54.92 -18.39
N VAL A 46 29.92 56.02 -17.68
CA VAL A 46 28.88 57.00 -17.95
C VAL A 46 29.33 57.94 -19.06
N GLN A 47 28.62 58.01 -20.14
CA GLN A 47 28.58 59.22 -20.96
C GLN A 47 27.17 59.38 -21.55
N GLY A 48 26.57 60.52 -21.30
CA GLY A 48 25.21 60.84 -21.63
C GLY A 48 25.03 61.16 -23.15
N PHE A 49 23.89 60.69 -23.63
CA PHE A 49 23.24 61.27 -24.82
C PHE A 49 21.72 61.16 -24.64
N THR A 50 21.09 62.31 -24.51
CA THR A 50 19.63 62.42 -24.50
C THR A 50 19.13 62.40 -25.93
N SER A 51 18.54 61.30 -26.36
CA SER A 51 17.62 61.27 -27.50
C SER A 51 16.37 60.49 -27.09
N ARG A 52 15.24 61.20 -27.07
CA ARG A 52 13.91 60.61 -26.80
C ARG A 52 13.53 59.75 -28.00
N ILE A 53 13.69 58.48 -27.87
CA ILE A 53 13.06 57.49 -28.77
C ILE A 53 11.79 57.04 -28.09
N ALA A 54 10.64 57.42 -28.66
CA ALA A 54 9.35 56.86 -28.28
C ALA A 54 9.31 55.39 -28.69
N ILE A 55 9.52 54.49 -27.73
CA ILE A 55 9.34 53.05 -27.94
C ILE A 55 7.85 52.78 -27.77
N GLU A 56 7.18 52.62 -28.90
CA GLU A 56 5.85 52.02 -28.99
C GLU A 56 5.92 50.61 -28.33
N ARG A 57 5.30 50.47 -27.18
CA ARG A 57 5.17 49.14 -26.49
C ARG A 57 4.17 48.31 -27.29
N LYS A 58 4.64 47.65 -28.34
CA LYS A 58 3.92 46.63 -29.04
C LYS A 58 3.66 45.47 -28.04
N GLY A 59 2.41 45.06 -27.97
CA GLY A 59 1.77 44.19 -26.99
C GLY A 59 2.66 43.12 -26.41
N ARG A 60 2.54 42.95 -25.07
CA ARG A 60 3.00 41.79 -24.35
C ARG A 60 2.42 40.52 -25.01
N SER A 61 3.27 39.79 -25.74
CA SER A 61 2.93 38.41 -26.10
C SER A 61 2.76 37.68 -24.78
N SER A 62 1.55 37.28 -24.46
CA SER A 62 1.29 36.35 -23.35
C SER A 62 2.00 35.05 -23.70
N ILE A 63 3.11 34.77 -23.01
CA ILE A 63 3.74 33.47 -23.05
C ILE A 63 2.64 32.50 -22.57
N PRO A 64 2.26 31.49 -23.37
CA PRO A 64 1.28 30.51 -22.90
C PRO A 64 1.84 29.85 -21.64
N GLN A 65 1.19 30.12 -20.52
CA GLN A 65 1.52 29.47 -19.25
C GLN A 65 1.29 27.98 -19.47
N ALA A 66 2.35 27.18 -19.47
CA ALA A 66 2.24 25.73 -19.60
C ALA A 66 1.27 25.25 -18.53
N ALA A 67 0.23 24.54 -18.95
CA ALA A 67 -0.76 24.01 -18.02
C ALA A 67 -0.02 23.11 -17.01
N ALA A 68 -0.09 23.48 -15.74
CA ALA A 68 0.50 22.68 -14.67
C ALA A 68 -0.19 21.30 -14.64
N VAL A 69 0.59 20.23 -14.47
CA VAL A 69 0.05 18.87 -14.32
C VAL A 69 -0.88 18.86 -13.12
N ARG A 70 -2.14 18.43 -13.32
CA ARG A 70 -3.12 18.27 -12.23
C ARG A 70 -2.80 16.98 -11.49
N GLN A 71 -2.51 17.08 -10.20
CA GLN A 71 -2.35 15.94 -9.29
C GLN A 71 -3.62 15.77 -8.44
N LEU A 72 -4.11 14.54 -8.31
CA LEU A 72 -5.28 14.19 -7.54
C LEU A 72 -4.85 13.25 -6.41
N GLU A 73 -5.11 13.64 -5.18
CA GLU A 73 -4.76 12.89 -3.97
C GLU A 73 -5.97 12.81 -3.04
N GLY A 74 -6.08 11.72 -2.28
CA GLY A 74 -7.04 11.59 -1.20
C GLY A 74 -6.59 12.40 0.02
N SER A 75 -7.55 12.77 0.85
CA SER A 75 -7.30 13.54 2.07
C SER A 75 -7.66 12.75 3.31
N LEU A 76 -6.78 12.72 4.29
CA LEU A 76 -7.04 12.10 5.59
C LEU A 76 -7.91 12.98 6.50
N ASN A 77 -8.05 14.28 6.20
CA ASN A 77 -8.78 15.25 7.03
C ASN A 77 -10.22 15.51 6.54
N ARG A 78 -10.61 14.94 5.41
CA ARG A 78 -11.96 15.08 4.84
C ARG A 78 -12.73 13.78 5.00
N THR A 79 -13.19 13.53 6.22
CA THR A 79 -13.88 12.30 6.62
C THR A 79 -15.39 12.49 6.86
N GLU A 80 -15.87 13.73 6.81
CA GLU A 80 -17.27 14.04 7.08
C GLU A 80 -18.19 13.37 6.03
N GLY A 81 -19.17 12.62 6.52
CA GLY A 81 -20.13 11.89 5.68
C GLY A 81 -19.60 10.58 5.10
N LEU A 82 -18.30 10.27 5.21
CA LEU A 82 -17.76 9.00 4.74
C LEU A 82 -18.21 7.85 5.64
N ARG A 83 -18.64 6.76 5.02
CA ARG A 83 -19.05 5.52 5.67
C ARG A 83 -18.12 4.38 5.30
N PHE A 84 -17.80 3.54 6.28
CA PHE A 84 -16.87 2.43 6.15
C PHE A 84 -17.50 1.11 6.60
N ALA A 85 -17.15 0.02 5.91
CA ALA A 85 -17.39 -1.31 6.43
C ALA A 85 -16.05 -1.99 6.75
N VAL A 86 -15.99 -2.73 7.83
CA VAL A 86 -14.83 -3.54 8.22
C VAL A 86 -15.25 -5.00 8.25
N VAL A 87 -14.74 -5.80 7.31
CA VAL A 87 -14.99 -7.24 7.25
C VAL A 87 -13.85 -7.95 7.97
N VAL A 88 -14.16 -8.70 9.03
CA VAL A 88 -13.15 -9.29 9.93
C VAL A 88 -13.30 -10.81 10.03
N ALA A 89 -12.23 -11.54 9.76
CA ALA A 89 -12.20 -12.98 9.95
C ALA A 89 -12.10 -13.36 11.43
N ARG A 90 -12.93 -14.30 11.90
CA ARG A 90 -12.84 -14.85 13.26
C ARG A 90 -11.68 -15.85 13.41
N PHE A 91 -11.31 -16.52 12.33
CA PHE A 91 -10.15 -17.42 12.40
C PHE A 91 -8.89 -16.62 12.73
N ASN A 92 -8.08 -17.10 13.67
CA ASN A 92 -6.96 -16.37 14.29
C ASN A 92 -7.39 -15.07 15.01
N GLU A 93 -8.47 -15.14 15.79
CA GLU A 93 -9.08 -13.99 16.49
C GLU A 93 -8.08 -13.26 17.40
N ILE A 94 -7.12 -13.98 18.00
CA ILE A 94 -6.03 -13.40 18.79
C ILE A 94 -5.19 -12.37 18.00
N VAL A 95 -5.20 -12.45 16.66
CA VAL A 95 -4.54 -11.51 15.75
C VAL A 95 -5.53 -10.52 15.18
N THR A 96 -6.71 -11.00 14.72
CA THR A 96 -7.66 -10.15 14.00
C THR A 96 -8.37 -9.13 14.88
N LYS A 97 -8.59 -9.43 16.18
CA LYS A 97 -9.13 -8.46 17.14
C LYS A 97 -8.22 -7.24 17.34
N PRO A 98 -6.92 -7.40 17.69
CA PRO A 98 -6.00 -6.27 17.77
C PRO A 98 -5.87 -5.46 16.45
N LEU A 99 -5.99 -6.14 15.30
CA LEU A 99 -6.03 -5.43 14.01
C LEU A 99 -7.28 -4.58 13.87
N LEU A 100 -8.45 -5.11 14.24
CA LEU A 100 -9.71 -4.37 14.25
C LEU A 100 -9.65 -3.19 15.21
N GLU A 101 -9.18 -3.39 16.43
CA GLU A 101 -9.02 -2.32 17.43
C GLU A 101 -8.13 -1.19 16.89
N GLY A 102 -6.97 -1.53 16.29
CA GLY A 102 -6.10 -0.54 15.67
C GLY A 102 -6.77 0.21 14.50
N ALA A 103 -7.61 -0.46 13.72
CA ALA A 103 -8.38 0.19 12.66
C ALA A 103 -9.44 1.15 13.23
N LEU A 104 -10.22 0.73 14.24
CA LEU A 104 -11.25 1.55 14.88
C LEU A 104 -10.65 2.77 15.58
N ASP A 105 -9.51 2.60 16.28
CA ASP A 105 -8.77 3.70 16.90
C ASP A 105 -8.29 4.70 15.85
N THR A 106 -7.84 4.22 14.69
CA THR A 106 -7.43 5.09 13.60
C THR A 106 -8.62 5.85 13.01
N PHE A 107 -9.75 5.21 12.75
CA PHE A 107 -10.96 5.90 12.30
C PHE A 107 -11.38 6.99 13.28
N ARG A 108 -11.39 6.69 14.59
CA ARG A 108 -11.71 7.67 15.65
C ARG A 108 -10.72 8.84 15.67
N LYS A 109 -9.42 8.57 15.56
CA LYS A 109 -8.36 9.57 15.52
C LYS A 109 -8.50 10.55 14.35
N TYR A 110 -9.02 10.07 13.23
CA TYR A 110 -9.26 10.88 12.03
C TYR A 110 -10.72 11.37 11.92
N SER A 111 -11.43 11.44 13.05
CA SER A 111 -12.77 12.02 13.19
C SER A 111 -13.86 11.31 12.37
N VAL A 112 -13.67 10.04 12.01
CA VAL A 112 -14.75 9.21 11.52
C VAL A 112 -15.66 8.84 12.68
N LYS A 113 -16.95 9.15 12.56
CA LYS A 113 -17.92 8.84 13.61
C LYS A 113 -18.18 7.34 13.69
N GLU A 114 -18.35 6.81 14.91
CA GLU A 114 -18.60 5.38 15.12
C GLU A 114 -19.86 4.89 14.40
N GLU A 115 -20.91 5.71 14.31
CA GLU A 115 -22.15 5.44 13.57
C GLU A 115 -21.94 5.24 12.06
N ASN A 116 -20.79 5.63 11.53
CA ASN A 116 -20.40 5.50 10.13
C ASN A 116 -19.49 4.31 9.87
N VAL A 117 -19.27 3.44 10.87
CA VAL A 117 -18.41 2.26 10.74
C VAL A 117 -19.20 1.00 11.11
N ASP A 118 -19.45 0.15 10.14
CA ASP A 118 -20.10 -1.14 10.37
C ASP A 118 -19.04 -2.25 10.39
N VAL A 119 -19.07 -3.13 11.40
CA VAL A 119 -18.16 -4.27 11.54
C VAL A 119 -18.93 -5.56 11.23
N VAL A 120 -18.42 -6.33 10.26
CA VAL A 120 -19.03 -7.60 9.82
C VAL A 120 -18.04 -8.74 10.07
N TRP A 121 -18.41 -9.69 10.93
CA TRP A 121 -17.59 -10.85 11.22
C TRP A 121 -17.89 -12.01 10.26
N VAL A 122 -16.83 -12.59 9.70
CA VAL A 122 -16.88 -13.78 8.84
C VAL A 122 -16.08 -14.93 9.46
N PRO A 123 -16.37 -16.20 9.07
CA PRO A 123 -15.67 -17.35 9.67
C PRO A 123 -14.15 -17.33 9.44
N GLY A 124 -13.70 -17.08 8.21
CA GLY A 124 -12.30 -17.12 7.83
C GLY A 124 -11.93 -16.11 6.77
N SER A 125 -10.66 -16.07 6.39
CA SER A 125 -10.16 -15.15 5.37
C SER A 125 -10.67 -15.46 3.97
N PHE A 126 -11.07 -16.70 3.71
CA PHE A 126 -11.64 -17.12 2.42
C PHE A 126 -12.99 -16.45 2.12
N GLU A 127 -13.83 -16.24 3.14
CA GLU A 127 -15.16 -15.67 3.01
C GLU A 127 -15.18 -14.14 2.89
N ILE A 128 -14.05 -13.47 3.19
CA ILE A 128 -13.95 -11.99 3.19
C ILE A 128 -14.37 -11.42 1.83
N GLY A 129 -13.86 -11.98 0.73
CA GLY A 129 -14.12 -11.46 -0.62
C GLY A 129 -15.59 -11.45 -1.01
N VAL A 130 -16.33 -12.50 -0.65
CA VAL A 130 -17.78 -12.61 -0.93
C VAL A 130 -18.57 -11.54 -0.19
N VAL A 131 -18.26 -11.33 1.09
CA VAL A 131 -18.95 -10.33 1.91
C VAL A 131 -18.57 -8.91 1.48
N ALA A 132 -17.26 -8.66 1.22
CA ALA A 132 -16.81 -7.38 0.69
C ALA A 132 -17.51 -7.02 -0.62
N GLN A 133 -17.66 -7.96 -1.54
CA GLN A 133 -18.38 -7.74 -2.80
C GLN A 133 -19.87 -7.41 -2.58
N SER A 134 -20.52 -8.09 -1.65
CA SER A 134 -21.92 -7.82 -1.32
C SER A 134 -22.12 -6.42 -0.73
N LEU A 135 -21.22 -6.03 0.21
CA LEU A 135 -21.22 -4.70 0.82
C LEU A 135 -20.92 -3.61 -0.23
N GLY A 136 -19.94 -3.84 -1.11
CA GLY A 136 -19.61 -2.90 -2.18
C GLY A 136 -20.77 -2.68 -3.14
N LYS A 137 -21.46 -3.75 -3.56
CA LYS A 137 -22.67 -3.64 -4.41
C LYS A 137 -23.81 -2.88 -3.76
N SER A 138 -23.89 -2.82 -2.43
CA SER A 138 -24.91 -2.05 -1.73
C SER A 138 -24.77 -0.54 -1.91
N GLN A 139 -23.60 -0.06 -2.33
CA GLN A 139 -23.24 1.37 -2.48
C GLN A 139 -23.47 2.22 -1.22
N LYS A 140 -23.53 1.58 -0.04
CA LYS A 140 -23.70 2.26 1.25
C LYS A 140 -22.40 2.79 1.85
N TYR A 141 -21.27 2.27 1.39
CA TYR A 141 -19.95 2.52 1.95
C TYR A 141 -19.04 3.17 0.93
N HIS A 142 -18.16 4.04 1.41
CA HIS A 142 -17.17 4.74 0.60
C HIS A 142 -15.85 3.96 0.49
N ALA A 143 -15.57 3.08 1.46
CA ALA A 143 -14.53 2.06 1.37
C ALA A 143 -14.85 0.87 2.28
N ILE A 144 -14.27 -0.28 1.96
CA ILE A 144 -14.41 -1.54 2.70
C ILE A 144 -13.03 -2.01 3.13
N LEU A 145 -12.81 -2.13 4.44
CA LEU A 145 -11.58 -2.66 5.01
C LEU A 145 -11.74 -4.15 5.29
N CYS A 146 -10.84 -4.97 4.77
CA CYS A 146 -10.85 -6.42 4.90
C CYS A 146 -9.73 -6.88 5.83
N ILE A 147 -10.07 -7.38 7.02
CA ILE A 147 -9.12 -7.82 8.05
C ILE A 147 -9.15 -9.33 8.19
N GLY A 148 -7.98 -9.95 8.15
CA GLY A 148 -7.79 -11.38 8.34
C GLY A 148 -6.36 -11.71 8.75
N ALA A 149 -6.12 -12.96 9.10
CA ALA A 149 -4.77 -13.47 9.34
C ALA A 149 -4.68 -14.94 8.90
N VAL A 150 -3.78 -15.20 7.94
CA VAL A 150 -3.48 -16.55 7.45
C VAL A 150 -2.05 -16.88 7.82
N ILE A 151 -1.89 -17.93 8.59
CA ILE A 151 -0.59 -18.39 9.08
C ILE A 151 -0.27 -19.72 8.41
N LYS A 152 0.95 -19.83 7.87
CA LYS A 152 1.39 -21.02 7.16
C LYS A 152 1.45 -22.23 8.10
N GLY A 153 0.76 -23.29 7.70
CA GLY A 153 0.81 -24.60 8.31
C GLY A 153 1.56 -25.60 7.43
N ASP A 154 1.39 -26.88 7.74
CA ASP A 154 2.13 -27.98 7.08
C ASP A 154 1.59 -28.33 5.69
N THR A 155 0.44 -27.80 5.30
CA THR A 155 -0.23 -28.15 4.04
C THR A 155 -0.27 -26.96 3.08
N SER A 156 -0.48 -27.25 1.78
CA SER A 156 -0.68 -26.25 0.74
C SER A 156 -2.00 -25.46 0.84
N HIS A 157 -2.85 -25.75 1.83
CA HIS A 157 -4.09 -25.03 2.08
C HIS A 157 -3.86 -23.53 2.29
N TYR A 158 -2.72 -23.17 2.91
CA TYR A 158 -2.29 -21.76 3.05
C TYR A 158 -2.34 -20.99 1.73
N ASP A 159 -1.72 -21.55 0.69
CA ASP A 159 -1.63 -20.89 -0.62
C ASP A 159 -3.00 -20.69 -1.26
N ALA A 160 -3.89 -21.68 -1.13
CA ALA A 160 -5.26 -21.59 -1.61
C ALA A 160 -6.05 -20.47 -0.92
N VAL A 161 -5.95 -20.36 0.41
CA VAL A 161 -6.66 -19.32 1.18
C VAL A 161 -6.09 -17.93 0.90
N VAL A 162 -4.76 -17.77 0.89
CA VAL A 162 -4.10 -16.48 0.62
C VAL A 162 -4.47 -15.95 -0.76
N ASN A 163 -4.32 -16.79 -1.80
CA ASN A 163 -4.62 -16.40 -3.17
C ASN A 163 -6.11 -16.06 -3.35
N SER A 164 -7.00 -16.85 -2.76
CA SER A 164 -8.44 -16.63 -2.82
C SER A 164 -8.86 -15.35 -2.10
N ALA A 165 -8.30 -15.08 -0.91
CA ALA A 165 -8.58 -13.87 -0.16
C ALA A 165 -8.10 -12.61 -0.91
N ALA A 166 -6.87 -12.63 -1.43
CA ALA A 166 -6.31 -11.50 -2.17
C ALA A 166 -7.10 -11.20 -3.45
N SER A 167 -7.36 -12.24 -4.26
CA SER A 167 -8.14 -12.11 -5.50
C SER A 167 -9.58 -11.71 -5.24
N GLY A 168 -10.19 -12.25 -4.16
CA GLY A 168 -11.55 -11.93 -3.77
C GLY A 168 -11.73 -10.47 -3.36
N VAL A 169 -10.81 -9.92 -2.56
CA VAL A 169 -10.85 -8.50 -2.14
C VAL A 169 -10.62 -7.58 -3.33
N LEU A 170 -9.64 -7.88 -4.18
CA LEU A 170 -9.40 -7.10 -5.40
C LEU A 170 -10.63 -7.10 -6.32
N SER A 171 -11.19 -8.28 -6.58
CA SER A 171 -12.38 -8.42 -7.43
C SER A 171 -13.60 -7.70 -6.85
N ALA A 172 -13.78 -7.73 -5.52
CA ALA A 172 -14.85 -7.00 -4.85
C ALA A 172 -14.77 -5.50 -5.12
N GLY A 173 -13.57 -4.91 -5.02
CA GLY A 173 -13.34 -3.50 -5.31
C GLY A 173 -13.58 -3.15 -6.77
N VAL A 174 -13.00 -3.90 -7.70
CA VAL A 174 -13.13 -3.67 -9.15
C VAL A 174 -14.60 -3.80 -9.60
N ASN A 175 -15.31 -4.84 -9.13
CA ASN A 175 -16.66 -5.11 -9.57
C ASN A 175 -17.73 -4.20 -8.96
N SER A 176 -17.45 -3.61 -7.79
CA SER A 176 -18.39 -2.70 -7.10
C SER A 176 -18.10 -1.22 -7.35
N GLY A 177 -16.90 -0.88 -7.78
CA GLY A 177 -16.44 0.51 -7.85
C GLY A 177 -16.19 1.15 -6.47
N VAL A 178 -16.23 0.37 -5.38
CA VAL A 178 -15.95 0.81 -4.02
C VAL A 178 -14.57 0.31 -3.61
N PRO A 179 -13.66 1.16 -3.14
CA PRO A 179 -12.34 0.73 -2.70
C PRO A 179 -12.40 -0.35 -1.62
N CYS A 180 -11.80 -1.52 -1.88
CA CYS A 180 -11.66 -2.61 -0.93
C CYS A 180 -10.19 -2.72 -0.52
N ILE A 181 -9.90 -2.52 0.76
CA ILE A 181 -8.55 -2.43 1.30
C ILE A 181 -8.12 -3.77 1.88
N PHE A 182 -6.99 -4.30 1.42
CA PHE A 182 -6.47 -5.60 1.83
C PHE A 182 -5.66 -5.51 3.13
N GLY A 183 -6.29 -5.81 4.24
CA GLY A 183 -5.71 -5.88 5.59
C GLY A 183 -5.52 -7.32 6.10
N VAL A 184 -5.43 -8.30 5.20
CA VAL A 184 -5.19 -9.69 5.55
C VAL A 184 -3.69 -9.93 5.71
N LEU A 185 -3.29 -10.36 6.91
CA LEU A 185 -1.91 -10.78 7.16
C LEU A 185 -1.67 -12.17 6.57
N THR A 186 -0.52 -12.33 5.92
CA THR A 186 -0.04 -13.60 5.36
C THR A 186 1.34 -13.86 5.95
N CYS A 187 1.44 -14.76 6.91
CA CYS A 187 2.61 -14.94 7.77
C CYS A 187 3.09 -16.39 7.77
N ASP A 188 4.40 -16.58 7.93
CA ASP A 188 4.98 -17.92 8.10
C ASP A 188 4.71 -18.50 9.49
N ASN A 189 4.56 -17.63 10.49
CA ASN A 189 4.35 -18.05 11.88
C ASN A 189 3.53 -17.01 12.65
N MET A 190 3.10 -17.40 13.87
CA MET A 190 2.30 -16.57 14.76
C MET A 190 3.04 -15.31 15.22
N ASP A 191 4.36 -15.36 15.44
CA ASP A 191 5.14 -14.22 15.90
C ASP A 191 5.15 -13.09 14.87
N GLN A 192 5.25 -13.41 13.57
CA GLN A 192 5.11 -12.43 12.50
C GLN A 192 3.73 -11.76 12.54
N ALA A 193 2.68 -12.54 12.74
CA ALA A 193 1.31 -12.03 12.81
C ALA A 193 1.12 -11.08 14.00
N LEU A 194 1.54 -11.48 15.20
CA LEU A 194 1.43 -10.66 16.41
C LEU A 194 2.27 -9.39 16.32
N ASN A 195 3.46 -9.46 15.72
CA ASN A 195 4.30 -8.28 15.49
C ASN A 195 3.64 -7.23 14.58
N ARG A 196 2.74 -7.64 13.69
CA ARG A 196 1.98 -6.77 12.79
C ARG A 196 0.57 -6.44 13.30
N ALA A 197 0.17 -7.03 14.42
CA ALA A 197 -1.12 -6.78 15.07
C ALA A 197 -1.00 -5.87 16.32
N GLY A 198 -0.05 -4.96 16.32
CA GLY A 198 0.22 -4.06 17.44
C GLY A 198 1.50 -4.36 18.21
N GLY A 199 2.30 -5.34 17.75
CA GLY A 199 3.63 -5.62 18.28
C GLY A 199 4.71 -4.66 17.76
N LYS A 200 5.96 -5.10 17.73
CA LYS A 200 7.13 -4.26 17.40
C LYS A 200 7.13 -3.67 15.97
N SER A 201 6.34 -4.24 15.06
CA SER A 201 6.26 -3.80 13.66
C SER A 201 4.96 -3.03 13.35
N GLY A 202 4.31 -2.48 14.39
CA GLY A 202 3.10 -1.68 14.25
C GLY A 202 1.82 -2.50 14.06
N ASN A 203 0.76 -1.82 13.66
CA ASN A 203 -0.56 -2.43 13.49
C ASN A 203 -1.05 -2.27 12.04
N LYS A 204 -1.15 -3.39 11.31
CA LYS A 204 -1.60 -3.39 9.91
C LYS A 204 -3.05 -2.90 9.76
N GLY A 205 -3.90 -3.14 10.75
CA GLY A 205 -5.28 -2.62 10.75
C GLY A 205 -5.30 -1.08 10.74
N SER A 206 -4.45 -0.44 11.55
CA SER A 206 -4.30 1.02 11.57
C SER A 206 -3.82 1.56 10.22
N GLU A 207 -2.82 0.93 9.61
CA GLU A 207 -2.31 1.34 8.30
C GLU A 207 -3.39 1.23 7.22
N CYS A 208 -4.14 0.12 7.23
CA CYS A 208 -5.22 -0.10 6.26
C CYS A 208 -6.40 0.83 6.48
N ALA A 209 -6.69 1.26 7.71
CA ALA A 209 -7.71 2.27 7.98
C ALA A 209 -7.33 3.64 7.39
N LEU A 210 -6.05 4.04 7.49
CA LEU A 210 -5.55 5.23 6.80
C LEU A 210 -5.75 5.14 5.29
N THR A 211 -5.36 4.01 4.70
CA THR A 211 -5.57 3.75 3.27
C THR A 211 -7.04 3.80 2.89
N ALA A 212 -7.95 3.29 3.75
CA ALA A 212 -9.39 3.33 3.52
C ALA A 212 -9.92 4.78 3.49
N ILE A 213 -9.49 5.63 4.42
CA ILE A 213 -9.86 7.04 4.46
C ILE A 213 -9.36 7.77 3.20
N GLU A 214 -8.09 7.58 2.86
CA GLU A 214 -7.47 8.23 1.70
C GLU A 214 -8.17 7.81 0.40
N MET A 215 -8.39 6.53 0.19
CA MET A 215 -9.07 6.02 -1.00
C MET A 215 -10.54 6.45 -1.08
N ALA A 216 -11.27 6.43 0.04
CA ALA A 216 -12.64 6.92 0.09
C ALA A 216 -12.72 8.40 -0.29
N SER A 217 -11.84 9.22 0.28
CA SER A 217 -11.74 10.64 -0.02
C SER A 217 -11.34 10.92 -1.47
N LEU A 218 -10.39 10.16 -2.03
CA LEU A 218 -9.97 10.28 -3.43
C LEU A 218 -11.15 10.00 -4.39
N PHE A 219 -11.86 8.90 -4.15
CA PHE A 219 -13.02 8.53 -4.98
C PHE A 219 -14.11 9.57 -4.87
N GLU A 220 -14.48 9.98 -3.67
CA GLU A 220 -15.59 10.93 -3.45
C GLU A 220 -15.33 12.30 -4.06
N GLN A 221 -14.08 12.78 -4.02
CA GLN A 221 -13.74 14.15 -4.46
C GLN A 221 -13.33 14.24 -5.93
N HIS A 222 -12.82 13.17 -6.51
CA HIS A 222 -12.14 13.26 -7.80
C HIS A 222 -12.53 12.21 -8.83
N LEU A 223 -13.11 11.08 -8.42
CA LEU A 223 -13.33 9.93 -9.32
C LEU A 223 -14.81 9.52 -9.47
N LYS A 224 -15.72 10.15 -8.72
CA LYS A 224 -17.17 9.98 -8.86
C LYS A 224 -17.79 11.11 -9.68
#